data_aa1d543dd5cad6a939e1e5e8920fe73c
#
_entry.id   aa1d543dd5cad6a939e1e5e8920fe73c
#
_cell.length_a   1.000
_cell.length_b   1.000
_cell.length_c   1.000
_cell.angle_alpha   90.00
_cell.angle_beta   90.00
_cell.angle_gamma   90.00
#
_symmetry.space_group_name_H-M   'P 1'
#
loop_
_entity.id
_entity.type
_entity.pdbx_description
1 polymer ?
#
loop_
_entity_poly.entity_id
_entity_poly.type
_entity_poly.pdbx_seq_one_letter_code
_entity_poly.pdbx_strand_id
1 'polypeptide(L)'
;MSTAEDPYRIAMVCLGNICRSPIAEVVLREMVAADGLDGVVVSSAGTGPWHVGGPMDPGSAAVLAEHGLDPTQHVAQQMTPDRVGEFDLLVAMDRSNQADLEEMVGDRRRPRVVLLRDLDPDGDPDQSVPDPYGGGPEGFATVYAQVAAACAGLVARLPELVADR
;
A
#
# COMPACT_ATOMS: atom_id res chain seq x y z
N MET A 1 16.88 -5.07 26.94
CA MET A 1 17.17 -5.60 26.02
C MET A 1 16.37 -5.48 24.97
N SER A 2 16.63 -4.92 24.28
CA SER A 2 15.81 -4.88 23.29
C SER A 2 15.90 -6.07 22.57
N THR A 3 15.09 -6.78 22.82
CA THR A 3 14.72 -7.67 21.82
C THR A 3 14.45 -6.90 20.61
N ALA A 4 14.92 -7.39 19.54
CA ALA A 4 14.48 -6.95 18.27
C ALA A 4 12.96 -6.99 18.31
N GLU A 5 12.37 -5.84 18.44
CA GLU A 5 10.93 -5.74 18.39
C GLU A 5 10.49 -6.22 17.02
N ASP A 6 9.34 -6.88 16.97
CA ASP A 6 8.77 -7.27 15.69
C ASP A 6 8.57 -6.03 14.83
N PRO A 7 8.90 -6.07 13.55
CA PRO A 7 8.69 -4.92 12.69
C PRO A 7 7.21 -4.52 12.60
N TYR A 8 6.97 -3.24 12.37
CA TYR A 8 5.64 -2.74 12.06
C TYR A 8 5.36 -3.07 10.60
N ARG A 9 4.33 -3.86 10.36
CA ARG A 9 4.06 -4.41 9.02
C ARG A 9 2.88 -3.72 8.37
N ILE A 10 3.11 -3.17 7.19
CA ILE A 10 2.11 -2.46 6.40
C ILE A 10 1.90 -3.20 5.09
N ALA A 11 0.64 -3.39 4.70
CA ALA A 11 0.31 -3.88 3.37
C ALA A 11 -0.54 -2.86 2.63
N MET A 12 -0.13 -2.52 1.42
CA MET A 12 -0.91 -1.74 0.47
C MET A 12 -1.81 -2.70 -0.30
N VAL A 13 -3.10 -2.41 -0.39
CA VAL A 13 -4.07 -3.38 -0.94
C VAL A 13 -4.93 -2.74 -2.02
N CYS A 14 -4.97 -3.36 -3.18
CA CYS A 14 -5.93 -3.04 -4.25
C CYS A 14 -6.64 -4.32 -4.70
N LEU A 15 -7.27 -4.32 -5.86
CA LEU A 15 -8.01 -5.49 -6.32
C LEU A 15 -7.08 -6.60 -6.81
N GLY A 16 -6.23 -6.32 -7.79
CA GLY A 16 -5.41 -7.33 -8.47
C GLY A 16 -3.95 -7.39 -8.05
N ASN A 17 -3.49 -6.44 -7.27
CA ASN A 17 -2.08 -6.32 -6.86
C ASN A 17 -1.10 -6.19 -8.03
N ILE A 18 -1.52 -5.53 -9.10
CA ILE A 18 -0.64 -5.27 -10.24
C ILE A 18 -0.54 -3.79 -10.63
N CYS A 19 -1.50 -2.95 -10.26
CA CYS A 19 -1.50 -1.53 -10.64
C CYS A 19 -1.21 -0.61 -9.47
N ARG A 20 -2.23 -0.33 -8.64
CA ARG A 20 -2.17 0.71 -7.61
C ARG A 20 -1.31 0.32 -6.40
N SER A 21 -1.56 -0.84 -5.83
CA SER A 21 -0.85 -1.25 -4.62
C SER A 21 0.64 -1.52 -4.86
N PRO A 22 1.08 -2.03 -6.03
CA PRO A 22 2.51 -2.13 -6.30
C PRO A 22 3.20 -0.77 -6.34
N ILE A 23 2.56 0.24 -6.95
CA ILE A 23 3.10 1.61 -6.94
C ILE A 23 3.25 2.09 -5.50
N ALA A 24 2.20 1.92 -4.69
CA ALA A 24 2.21 2.36 -3.31
C ALA A 24 3.29 1.63 -2.48
N GLU A 25 3.45 0.35 -2.70
CA GLU A 25 4.48 -0.45 -2.03
C GLU A 25 5.89 0.08 -2.31
N VAL A 26 6.21 0.27 -3.58
CA VAL A 26 7.55 0.71 -3.99
C VAL A 26 7.83 2.14 -3.48
N VAL A 27 6.85 3.04 -3.63
CA VAL A 27 6.99 4.43 -3.19
C VAL A 27 7.16 4.50 -1.67
N LEU A 28 6.32 3.81 -0.91
CA LEU A 28 6.42 3.85 0.55
C LEU A 28 7.73 3.23 1.04
N ARG A 29 8.13 2.10 0.45
CA ARG A 29 9.38 1.45 0.83
C ARG A 29 10.57 2.38 0.64
N GLU A 30 10.61 3.12 -0.47
CA GLU A 30 11.67 4.08 -0.73
C GLU A 30 11.65 5.22 0.29
N MET A 31 10.48 5.77 0.61
CA MET A 31 10.34 6.86 1.58
C MET A 31 10.75 6.42 2.99
N VAL A 32 10.36 5.21 3.38
CA VAL A 32 10.71 4.63 4.69
C VAL A 32 12.23 4.46 4.79
N ALA A 33 12.87 3.96 3.73
CA ALA A 33 14.32 3.80 3.70
C ALA A 33 15.04 5.15 3.77
N ALA A 34 14.57 6.14 3.00
CA ALA A 34 15.15 7.48 2.99
C ALA A 34 15.05 8.17 4.35
N ASP A 35 13.99 7.86 5.11
CA ASP A 35 13.76 8.44 6.43
C ASP A 35 14.42 7.66 7.56
N GLY A 36 15.12 6.57 7.24
CA GLY A 36 15.83 5.75 8.22
C GLY A 36 14.92 4.96 9.16
N LEU A 37 13.70 4.62 8.72
CA LEU A 37 12.74 3.92 9.56
C LEU A 37 12.93 2.40 9.42
N ASP A 38 13.93 1.87 10.11
CA ASP A 38 14.35 0.47 9.96
C ASP A 38 13.34 -0.56 10.47
N GLY A 39 12.47 -0.17 11.36
CA GLY A 39 11.50 -1.08 11.97
C GLY A 39 10.19 -1.23 11.20
N VAL A 40 10.11 -0.74 9.97
CA VAL A 40 8.89 -0.79 9.16
C VAL A 40 9.09 -1.69 7.95
N VAL A 41 8.18 -2.65 7.76
CA VAL A 41 8.20 -3.55 6.60
C VAL A 41 6.99 -3.25 5.74
N VAL A 42 7.21 -3.02 4.45
CA VAL A 42 6.18 -2.66 3.50
C VAL A 42 5.98 -3.78 2.49
N SER A 43 4.73 -4.17 2.28
CA SER A 43 4.35 -5.14 1.25
C SER A 43 3.06 -4.69 0.58
N SER A 44 2.58 -5.48 -0.37
CA SER A 44 1.30 -5.23 -1.02
C SER A 44 0.60 -6.53 -1.35
N ALA A 45 -0.71 -6.48 -1.54
CA ALA A 45 -1.51 -7.66 -1.88
C ALA A 45 -2.78 -7.20 -2.61
N GLY A 46 -3.45 -8.15 -3.25
CA GLY A 46 -4.75 -7.92 -3.86
C GLY A 46 -5.86 -8.61 -3.09
N THR A 47 -7.07 -8.09 -3.18
CA THR A 47 -8.23 -8.80 -2.61
C THR A 47 -8.64 -9.97 -3.51
N GLY A 48 -8.27 -9.93 -4.79
CA GLY A 48 -8.55 -11.01 -5.75
C GLY A 48 -7.30 -11.83 -6.09
N PRO A 49 -7.49 -13.03 -6.64
CA PRO A 49 -6.39 -13.97 -6.90
C PRO A 49 -5.85 -13.96 -8.32
N TRP A 50 -6.40 -13.14 -9.21
CA TRP A 50 -6.22 -13.31 -10.67
C TRP A 50 -4.79 -13.21 -11.17
N HIS A 51 -3.93 -12.48 -10.47
CA HIS A 51 -2.56 -12.20 -10.94
C HIS A 51 -1.48 -12.79 -10.04
N VAL A 52 -1.86 -13.61 -9.07
CA VAL A 52 -0.91 -14.17 -8.10
C VAL A 52 0.30 -14.82 -8.82
N GLY A 53 1.49 -14.45 -8.38
CA GLY A 53 2.75 -14.94 -8.94
C GLY A 53 3.28 -14.10 -10.11
N GLY A 54 2.50 -13.15 -10.61
CA GLY A 54 2.89 -12.33 -11.75
C GLY A 54 3.57 -11.00 -11.38
N PRO A 55 4.15 -10.33 -12.36
CA PRO A 55 4.77 -9.02 -12.16
C PRO A 55 3.70 -7.92 -12.11
N MET A 56 4.11 -6.70 -11.79
CA MET A 56 3.18 -5.58 -11.87
C MET A 56 2.86 -5.22 -13.32
N ASP A 57 1.76 -4.50 -13.51
CA ASP A 57 1.33 -4.01 -14.81
C ASP A 57 2.43 -3.17 -15.46
N PRO A 58 2.65 -3.29 -16.79
CA PRO A 58 3.68 -2.49 -17.47
C PRO A 58 3.53 -0.98 -17.27
N GLY A 59 2.30 -0.46 -17.15
CA GLY A 59 2.06 0.95 -16.88
C GLY A 59 2.58 1.37 -15.51
N SER A 60 2.38 0.53 -14.51
CA SER A 60 2.90 0.76 -13.16
C SER A 60 4.43 0.73 -13.16
N ALA A 61 5.00 -0.28 -13.83
CA ALA A 61 6.45 -0.40 -13.94
C ALA A 61 7.06 0.82 -14.63
N ALA A 62 6.43 1.30 -15.71
CA ALA A 62 6.91 2.45 -16.47
C ALA A 62 6.92 3.72 -15.64
N VAL A 63 5.84 4.01 -14.91
CA VAL A 63 5.77 5.24 -14.11
C VAL A 63 6.77 5.21 -12.95
N LEU A 64 6.98 4.05 -12.34
CA LEU A 64 7.99 3.91 -11.29
C LEU A 64 9.41 4.14 -11.84
N ALA A 65 9.70 3.55 -13.00
CA ALA A 65 11.01 3.72 -13.64
C ALA A 65 11.27 5.18 -14.02
N GLU A 66 10.25 5.90 -14.47
CA GLU A 66 10.37 7.34 -14.77
C GLU A 66 10.80 8.14 -13.55
N HIS A 67 10.45 7.67 -12.36
CA HIS A 67 10.82 8.34 -11.10
C HIS A 67 12.07 7.71 -10.44
N GLY A 68 12.80 6.88 -11.19
CA GLY A 68 14.04 6.28 -10.70
C GLY A 68 13.85 5.15 -9.69
N LEU A 69 12.65 4.56 -9.63
CA LEU A 69 12.33 3.48 -8.71
C LEU A 69 12.32 2.13 -9.44
N ASP A 70 12.72 1.07 -8.73
CA ASP A 70 12.82 -0.27 -9.32
C ASP A 70 11.50 -1.02 -9.23
N PRO A 71 10.85 -1.33 -10.37
CA PRO A 71 9.59 -2.06 -10.38
C PRO A 71 9.75 -3.58 -10.43
N THR A 72 10.98 -4.11 -10.49
CA THR A 72 11.22 -5.51 -10.87
C THR A 72 11.05 -6.49 -9.72
N GLN A 73 11.04 -6.04 -8.47
CA GLN A 73 10.99 -6.92 -7.31
C GLN A 73 9.59 -7.36 -6.93
N HIS A 74 8.56 -6.76 -7.53
CA HIS A 74 7.19 -7.05 -7.16
C HIS A 74 6.72 -8.41 -7.68
N VAL A 75 6.07 -9.17 -6.81
CA VAL A 75 5.35 -10.40 -7.15
C VAL A 75 3.94 -10.28 -6.57
N ALA A 76 2.93 -10.38 -7.41
CA ALA A 76 1.55 -10.23 -6.97
C ALA A 76 1.15 -11.37 -6.03
N GLN A 77 0.44 -11.01 -4.96
CA GLN A 77 -0.07 -11.96 -3.97
C GLN A 77 -1.47 -11.58 -3.53
N GLN A 78 -2.17 -12.51 -2.92
CA GLN A 78 -3.54 -12.27 -2.44
C GLN A 78 -3.57 -12.06 -0.94
N MET A 79 -4.36 -11.07 -0.51
CA MET A 79 -4.72 -10.90 0.90
C MET A 79 -5.92 -11.80 1.19
N THR A 80 -5.86 -12.54 2.28
CA THR A 80 -6.94 -13.44 2.71
C THR A 80 -7.23 -13.20 4.19
N PRO A 81 -8.40 -13.64 4.68
CA PRO A 81 -8.70 -13.53 6.12
C PRO A 81 -7.66 -14.18 7.03
N ASP A 82 -7.01 -15.26 6.56
CA ASP A 82 -5.96 -15.93 7.33
C ASP A 82 -4.69 -15.10 7.42
N ARG A 83 -4.48 -14.19 6.48
CA ARG A 83 -3.23 -13.43 6.39
C ARG A 83 -3.30 -12.05 7.04
N VAL A 84 -4.50 -11.51 7.23
CA VAL A 84 -4.61 -10.11 7.75
C VAL A 84 -3.92 -9.95 9.10
N GLY A 85 -3.88 -10.98 9.91
CA GLY A 85 -3.21 -10.94 11.22
C GLY A 85 -1.69 -10.79 11.17
N GLU A 86 -1.08 -10.97 9.99
CA GLU A 86 0.36 -10.75 9.80
C GLU A 86 0.74 -9.28 9.80
N PHE A 87 -0.24 -8.38 9.72
CA PHE A 87 -0.01 -6.95 9.50
C PHE A 87 -0.52 -6.10 10.66
N ASP A 88 0.06 -4.93 10.81
CA ASP A 88 -0.37 -3.92 11.77
C ASP A 88 -1.28 -2.88 11.13
N LEU A 89 -1.08 -2.62 9.83
CA LEU A 89 -1.83 -1.63 9.07
C LEU A 89 -2.12 -2.14 7.66
N LEU A 90 -3.37 -2.08 7.27
CA LEU A 90 -3.79 -2.36 5.90
C LEU A 90 -4.26 -1.06 5.26
N VAL A 91 -3.67 -0.72 4.13
CA VAL A 91 -3.95 0.54 3.44
C VAL A 91 -4.67 0.23 2.14
N ALA A 92 -5.94 0.59 2.07
CA ALA A 92 -6.79 0.33 0.90
C ALA A 92 -6.64 1.44 -0.13
N MET A 93 -6.64 1.06 -1.40
CA MET A 93 -6.54 2.04 -2.49
C MET A 93 -7.90 2.68 -2.79
N ASP A 94 -9.00 1.95 -2.59
CA ASP A 94 -10.33 2.48 -2.79
C ASP A 94 -11.30 1.94 -1.72
N ARG A 95 -12.54 2.45 -1.76
CA ARG A 95 -13.54 2.07 -0.78
C ARG A 95 -13.98 0.62 -0.89
N SER A 96 -13.96 0.04 -2.08
CA SER A 96 -14.27 -1.37 -2.27
C SER A 96 -13.21 -2.24 -1.60
N ASN A 97 -11.94 -1.92 -1.80
CA ASN A 97 -10.85 -2.62 -1.12
C ASN A 97 -10.96 -2.46 0.39
N GLN A 98 -11.29 -1.26 0.86
CA GLN A 98 -11.46 -0.98 2.28
C GLN A 98 -12.56 -1.86 2.90
N ALA A 99 -13.71 -1.94 2.25
CA ALA A 99 -14.83 -2.76 2.72
C ALA A 99 -14.46 -4.25 2.78
N ASP A 100 -13.78 -4.75 1.75
CA ASP A 100 -13.33 -6.14 1.73
C ASP A 100 -12.34 -6.43 2.86
N LEU A 101 -11.42 -5.51 3.11
CA LEU A 101 -10.45 -5.67 4.20
C LEU A 101 -11.11 -5.61 5.57
N GLU A 102 -12.05 -4.71 5.77
CA GLU A 102 -12.78 -4.62 7.03
C GLU A 102 -13.55 -5.91 7.32
N GLU A 103 -14.12 -6.51 6.29
CA GLU A 103 -14.78 -7.80 6.44
C GLU A 103 -13.79 -8.90 6.82
N MET A 104 -12.60 -8.93 6.19
CA MET A 104 -11.56 -9.91 6.52
C MET A 104 -11.04 -9.76 7.94
N VAL A 105 -10.90 -8.52 8.42
CA VAL A 105 -10.45 -8.24 9.79
C VAL A 105 -11.53 -8.61 10.80
N GLY A 106 -12.79 -8.35 10.46
CA GLY A 106 -13.92 -8.66 11.33
C GLY A 106 -13.83 -7.92 12.67
N ASP A 107 -14.05 -8.65 13.76
CA ASP A 107 -14.05 -8.07 15.10
C ASP A 107 -12.66 -7.91 15.72
N ARG A 108 -11.61 -8.23 14.97
CA ARG A 108 -10.24 -8.10 15.50
C ARG A 108 -9.92 -6.63 15.74
N ARG A 109 -9.20 -6.37 16.81
CA ARG A 109 -8.73 -5.02 17.12
C ARG A 109 -7.68 -4.55 16.12
N ARG A 110 -6.90 -5.48 15.57
CA ARG A 110 -5.84 -5.23 14.59
C ARG A 110 -5.86 -6.29 13.51
N PRO A 111 -5.39 -5.98 12.30
CA PRO A 111 -4.81 -4.70 11.89
C PRO A 111 -5.85 -3.59 11.74
N ARG A 112 -5.37 -2.35 11.73
CA ARG A 112 -6.22 -1.21 11.37
C ARG A 112 -6.32 -1.15 9.85
N VAL A 113 -7.48 -0.73 9.37
CA VAL A 113 -7.72 -0.53 7.94
C VAL A 113 -7.95 0.95 7.68
N VAL A 114 -7.17 1.53 6.77
CA VAL A 114 -7.30 2.94 6.39
C VAL A 114 -7.37 3.07 4.87
N LEU A 115 -7.97 4.15 4.40
CA LEU A 115 -8.00 4.49 2.98
C LEU A 115 -6.77 5.33 2.67
N LEU A 116 -6.01 4.98 1.62
CA LEU A 116 -4.74 5.64 1.34
C LEU A 116 -4.89 7.16 1.22
N ARG A 117 -5.87 7.63 0.46
CA ARG A 117 -6.01 9.06 0.22
C ARG A 117 -6.42 9.87 1.44
N ASP A 118 -6.92 9.21 2.49
CA ASP A 118 -7.16 9.88 3.77
C ASP A 118 -5.85 10.28 4.48
N LEU A 119 -4.73 9.71 4.05
CA LEU A 119 -3.42 10.01 4.61
C LEU A 119 -2.76 11.23 3.97
N ASP A 120 -3.29 11.70 2.82
CA ASP A 120 -2.81 12.91 2.17
C ASP A 120 -3.33 14.12 2.93
N PRO A 121 -2.45 14.93 3.54
CA PRO A 121 -2.88 16.07 4.35
C PRO A 121 -3.54 17.18 3.54
N ASP A 122 -3.30 17.22 2.23
CA ASP A 122 -3.87 18.23 1.33
C ASP A 122 -5.01 17.67 0.48
N GLY A 123 -5.37 16.41 0.67
CA GLY A 123 -6.43 15.76 -0.10
C GLY A 123 -7.79 15.86 0.57
N ASP A 124 -8.83 15.60 -0.22
CA ASP A 124 -10.19 15.49 0.31
C ASP A 124 -10.36 14.10 0.97
N PRO A 125 -11.04 14.03 2.11
CA PRO A 125 -11.27 12.74 2.76
C PRO A 125 -12.21 11.85 1.94
N ASP A 126 -12.15 10.54 2.20
CA ASP A 126 -13.01 9.54 1.61
C ASP A 126 -12.86 9.36 0.10
N GLN A 127 -11.73 9.74 -0.47
CA GLN A 127 -11.49 9.57 -1.90
C GLN A 127 -10.69 8.31 -2.20
N SER A 128 -10.99 7.72 -3.35
CA SER A 128 -10.29 6.53 -3.84
C SER A 128 -9.18 6.92 -4.80
N VAL A 129 -8.15 6.07 -4.87
CA VAL A 129 -7.18 6.12 -5.97
C VAL A 129 -7.86 5.49 -7.18
N PRO A 130 -7.97 6.19 -8.32
CA PRO A 130 -8.64 5.61 -9.50
C PRO A 130 -7.88 4.40 -10.05
N ASP A 131 -8.63 3.46 -10.61
CA ASP A 131 -8.01 2.25 -11.19
C ASP A 131 -7.52 2.55 -12.60
N PRO A 132 -6.19 2.51 -12.85
CA PRO A 132 -5.64 2.83 -14.17
C PRO A 132 -5.60 1.64 -15.12
N TYR A 133 -6.06 0.48 -14.70
CA TYR A 133 -5.95 -0.76 -15.48
C TYR A 133 -6.62 -0.61 -16.86
N GLY A 134 -5.88 -0.96 -17.90
CA GLY A 134 -6.37 -0.83 -19.28
C GLY A 134 -6.32 0.60 -19.83
N GLY A 135 -5.87 1.56 -19.04
CA GLY A 135 -5.75 2.95 -19.47
C GLY A 135 -4.34 3.30 -19.95
N GLY A 136 -4.16 4.56 -20.33
CA GLY A 136 -2.88 5.06 -20.84
C GLY A 136 -1.95 5.58 -19.74
N PRO A 137 -0.75 6.07 -20.15
CA PRO A 137 0.26 6.56 -19.21
C PRO A 137 -0.23 7.66 -18.27
N GLU A 138 -1.18 8.48 -18.71
CA GLU A 138 -1.72 9.58 -17.91
C GLU A 138 -2.42 9.10 -16.66
N GLY A 139 -3.16 7.98 -16.74
CA GLY A 139 -3.81 7.38 -15.59
C GLY A 139 -2.80 6.89 -14.55
N PHE A 140 -1.72 6.28 -15.01
CA PHE A 140 -0.66 5.82 -14.12
C PHE A 140 0.09 6.98 -13.47
N ALA A 141 0.30 8.07 -14.22
CA ALA A 141 0.93 9.29 -13.68
C ALA A 141 0.06 9.90 -12.57
N THR A 142 -1.27 9.93 -12.76
CA THR A 142 -2.21 10.42 -11.76
C THR A 142 -2.14 9.56 -10.50
N VAL A 143 -2.14 8.24 -10.65
CA VAL A 143 -2.03 7.29 -9.53
C VAL A 143 -0.72 7.54 -8.78
N TYR A 144 0.39 7.65 -9.50
CA TYR A 144 1.69 7.90 -8.87
C TYR A 144 1.66 9.18 -8.01
N ALA A 145 1.16 10.27 -8.56
CA ALA A 145 1.12 11.56 -7.85
C ALA A 145 0.27 11.46 -6.57
N GLN A 146 -0.90 10.84 -6.65
CA GLN A 146 -1.77 10.68 -5.49
C GLN A 146 -1.15 9.76 -4.44
N VAL A 147 -0.54 8.67 -4.88
CA VAL A 147 0.14 7.73 -4.00
C VAL A 147 1.31 8.40 -3.29
N ALA A 148 2.13 9.15 -4.02
CA ALA A 148 3.29 9.81 -3.44
C ALA A 148 2.89 10.82 -2.36
N ALA A 149 1.85 11.62 -2.61
CA ALA A 149 1.36 12.60 -1.62
C ALA A 149 0.84 11.90 -0.36
N ALA A 150 0.06 10.82 -0.53
CA ALA A 150 -0.49 10.08 0.59
C ALA A 150 0.60 9.32 1.37
N CYS A 151 1.57 8.73 0.67
CA CYS A 151 2.68 8.03 1.31
C CYS A 151 3.54 8.99 2.15
N ALA A 152 3.75 10.22 1.68
CA ALA A 152 4.45 11.23 2.48
C ALA A 152 3.68 11.54 3.77
N GLY A 153 2.36 11.64 3.69
CA GLY A 153 1.51 11.80 4.86
C GLY A 153 1.58 10.61 5.81
N LEU A 154 1.62 9.41 5.26
CA LEU A 154 1.75 8.20 6.07
C LEU A 154 3.09 8.16 6.81
N VAL A 155 4.19 8.47 6.13
CA VAL A 155 5.52 8.49 6.75
C VAL A 155 5.53 9.46 7.93
N ALA A 156 4.92 10.64 7.78
CA ALA A 156 4.85 11.63 8.85
C ALA A 156 4.08 11.11 10.07
N ARG A 157 3.15 10.18 9.87
CA ARG A 157 2.32 9.61 10.95
C ARG A 157 2.87 8.31 11.52
N LEU A 158 3.87 7.71 10.90
CA LEU A 158 4.40 6.41 11.34
C LEU A 158 4.86 6.38 12.79
N PRO A 159 5.55 7.40 13.32
CA PRO A 159 5.95 7.36 14.73
C PRO A 159 4.75 7.17 15.68
N GLU A 160 3.63 7.85 15.42
CA GLU A 160 2.42 7.70 16.22
C GLU A 160 1.78 6.33 16.04
N LEU A 161 1.71 5.85 14.80
CA LEU A 161 1.11 4.57 14.48
C LEU A 161 1.89 3.42 15.12
N VAL A 162 3.21 3.47 15.06
CA VAL A 162 4.07 2.45 15.66
C VAL A 162 3.93 2.49 17.18
N ALA A 163 3.87 3.67 17.77
CA ALA A 163 3.72 3.81 19.23
C ALA A 163 2.36 3.32 19.74
N ASP A 164 1.34 3.39 18.88
CA ASP A 164 -0.03 2.99 19.22
C ASP A 164 -0.29 1.48 18.98
N ARG A 165 0.69 0.74 18.63
CA ARG A 165 0.63 -0.65 18.29
C ARG A 165 0.31 -1.57 19.45
#